data_3a81aac79f26eb2339d4600be7bf9c72
#
_entry.id   3a81aac79f26eb2339d4600be7bf9c72
#
_cell.length_a   1.000
_cell.length_b   1.000
_cell.length_c   1.000
_cell.angle_alpha   90.00
_cell.angle_beta   90.00
_cell.angle_gamma   90.00
#
_symmetry.space_group_name_H-M   'P 1'
#
loop_
_entity.id
_entity.type
_entity.pdbx_description
1 polymer ?
#
loop_
_entity_poly.entity_id
_entity_poly.type
_entity_poly.pdbx_seq_one_letter_code
_entity_poly.pdbx_strand_id
1 'polypeptide(L)'
;MENINELNIDNLTSLWVKVGQAVGHYVNENNYELSSIKNSEWPNKIWIKQPLTNELLLGLSQKMASSEQSLVFPHWDIYPNEGSEIALEGFTQKSFQTGMSLPLNKPFPSSSSLTAKRVFNTEEAKLWAAIYPKCFGYVIGEEILIQTMNEIEYNLFYFNGALVGTAIYHPNEQVAGIHGVGIVPEMRRRGFAEEIMYLLLNRAIAENIPYATLQASELGKGIYQRLGFTEDFIIKNYVPKFD
;
A
#
# COMPACT_ATOMS: atom_id res chain seq x y z
N MET A 1 -19.27 -2.09 15.62
CA MET A 1 -18.68 -2.47 14.30
C MET A 1 -17.43 -1.63 14.17
N GLU A 2 -16.28 -2.25 13.92
CA GLU A 2 -15.05 -1.52 13.66
C GLU A 2 -15.24 -0.65 12.41
N ASN A 3 -14.62 0.52 12.43
CA ASN A 3 -14.72 1.49 11.36
C ASN A 3 -13.90 0.99 10.17
N ILE A 4 -14.49 0.93 8.96
CA ILE A 4 -13.80 0.44 7.77
C ILE A 4 -12.52 1.24 7.46
N ASN A 5 -12.48 2.52 7.83
CA ASN A 5 -11.29 3.35 7.68
C ASN A 5 -10.14 2.85 8.57
N GLU A 6 -10.45 2.51 9.82
CA GLU A 6 -9.48 1.93 10.75
C GLU A 6 -8.97 0.58 10.23
N LEU A 7 -9.86 -0.31 9.80
CA LEU A 7 -9.48 -1.60 9.21
C LEU A 7 -8.56 -1.46 7.99
N ASN A 8 -8.82 -0.47 7.13
CA ASN A 8 -8.00 -0.18 5.97
C ASN A 8 -6.61 0.33 6.38
N ILE A 9 -6.55 1.26 7.34
CA ILE A 9 -5.30 1.83 7.86
C ILE A 9 -4.49 0.75 8.58
N ASP A 10 -5.12 -0.06 9.43
CA ASP A 10 -4.47 -1.13 10.19
C ASP A 10 -3.91 -2.22 9.26
N ASN A 11 -4.66 -2.58 8.20
CA ASN A 11 -4.15 -3.51 7.21
C ASN A 11 -2.90 -2.97 6.51
N LEU A 12 -2.92 -1.70 6.07
CA LEU A 12 -1.77 -1.07 5.42
C LEU A 12 -0.57 -0.95 6.36
N THR A 13 -0.79 -0.50 7.60
CA THR A 13 0.30 -0.32 8.57
C THR A 13 0.87 -1.65 9.04
N SER A 14 0.04 -2.69 9.18
CA SER A 14 0.50 -4.05 9.50
C SER A 14 1.48 -4.60 8.45
N LEU A 15 1.25 -4.26 7.17
CA LEU A 15 2.17 -4.60 6.09
C LEU A 15 3.53 -3.90 6.28
N TRP A 16 3.54 -2.61 6.66
CA TRP A 16 4.78 -1.87 6.93
C TRP A 16 5.51 -2.41 8.16
N VAL A 17 4.78 -2.77 9.21
CA VAL A 17 5.33 -3.39 10.43
C VAL A 17 6.03 -4.70 10.11
N LYS A 18 5.36 -5.61 9.38
CA LYS A 18 5.94 -6.91 9.00
C LYS A 18 7.25 -6.74 8.22
N VAL A 19 7.27 -5.85 7.23
CA VAL A 19 8.48 -5.60 6.46
C VAL A 19 9.58 -4.97 7.32
N GLY A 20 9.24 -3.98 8.14
CA GLY A 20 10.20 -3.32 9.04
C GLY A 20 10.84 -4.28 10.03
N GLN A 21 10.07 -5.20 10.59
CA GLN A 21 10.52 -6.23 11.51
C GLN A 21 11.43 -7.28 10.83
N ALA A 22 11.10 -7.67 9.61
CA ALA A 22 11.82 -8.74 8.91
C ALA A 22 13.15 -8.28 8.31
N VAL A 23 13.21 -7.06 7.74
CA VAL A 23 14.33 -6.64 6.87
C VAL A 23 15.02 -5.38 7.33
N GLY A 24 14.31 -4.54 8.08
CA GLY A 24 14.77 -3.19 8.34
C GLY A 24 14.89 -2.85 9.81
N HIS A 25 14.54 -1.61 10.07
CA HIS A 25 14.47 -1.05 11.39
C HIS A 25 13.02 -0.67 11.69
N TYR A 26 12.37 -1.44 12.56
CA TYR A 26 11.04 -1.15 13.08
C TYR A 26 11.14 -0.59 14.49
N VAL A 27 10.48 0.52 14.74
CA VAL A 27 10.37 1.17 16.05
C VAL A 27 8.90 1.31 16.41
N ASN A 28 8.57 1.02 17.65
CA ASN A 28 7.25 1.20 18.24
C ASN A 28 7.41 2.01 19.53
N GLU A 29 7.25 3.31 19.41
CA GLU A 29 7.29 4.26 20.53
C GLU A 29 5.87 4.65 20.96
N ASN A 30 5.73 5.31 22.12
CA ASN A 30 4.42 5.71 22.63
C ASN A 30 3.62 6.58 21.65
N ASN A 31 4.30 7.42 20.88
CA ASN A 31 3.68 8.46 20.06
C ASN A 31 3.67 8.13 18.56
N TYR A 32 4.56 7.26 18.10
CA TYR A 32 4.70 6.91 16.69
C TYR A 32 5.22 5.48 16.50
N GLU A 33 4.97 4.99 15.30
CA GLU A 33 5.69 3.83 14.76
C GLU A 33 6.50 4.24 13.54
N LEU A 34 7.56 3.48 13.26
CA LEU A 34 8.45 3.74 12.15
C LEU A 34 8.92 2.43 11.52
N SER A 35 8.90 2.37 10.21
CA SER A 35 9.61 1.37 9.40
C SER A 35 10.59 2.05 8.48
N SER A 36 11.84 1.62 8.47
CA SER A 36 12.92 2.18 7.67
C SER A 36 13.79 1.07 7.07
N ILE A 37 13.85 1.02 5.74
CA ILE A 37 14.52 -0.06 5.00
C ILE A 37 15.64 0.53 4.16
N LYS A 38 16.84 0.01 4.33
CA LYS A 38 17.99 0.36 3.51
C LYS A 38 17.86 -0.28 2.12
N ASN A 39 18.32 0.42 1.08
CA ASN A 39 18.25 -0.04 -0.31
C ASN A 39 16.83 -0.30 -0.84
N SER A 40 15.82 0.34 -0.25
CA SER A 40 14.45 0.34 -0.70
C SER A 40 13.82 1.72 -0.48
N GLU A 41 12.87 2.09 -1.32
CA GLU A 41 12.09 3.32 -1.13
C GLU A 41 10.77 3.05 -0.39
N TRP A 42 10.49 1.77 -0.10
CA TRP A 42 9.29 1.33 0.59
C TRP A 42 9.59 0.13 1.53
N PRO A 43 8.92 0.07 2.72
CA PRO A 43 8.18 1.13 3.38
C PRO A 43 9.11 1.99 4.25
N ASN A 44 9.41 3.20 3.81
CA ASN A 44 10.13 4.18 4.63
C ASN A 44 9.10 5.17 5.18
N LYS A 45 8.44 4.77 6.28
CA LYS A 45 7.29 5.45 6.87
C LYS A 45 7.48 5.69 8.35
N ILE A 46 6.97 6.83 8.81
CA ILE A 46 6.75 7.13 10.22
C ILE A 46 5.30 7.57 10.39
N TRP A 47 4.53 6.92 11.27
CA TRP A 47 3.11 7.23 11.46
C TRP A 47 2.76 7.35 12.93
N ILE A 48 1.72 8.11 13.23
CA ILE A 48 1.28 8.38 14.59
C ILE A 48 0.09 7.52 14.97
N LYS A 49 -0.04 7.26 16.29
CA LYS A 49 -1.11 6.46 16.90
C LYS A 49 -2.13 7.30 17.66
N GLN A 50 -1.95 8.59 17.69
CA GLN A 50 -2.73 9.51 18.51
C GLN A 50 -3.03 10.80 17.73
N PRO A 51 -3.96 11.64 18.21
CA PRO A 51 -4.24 12.91 17.59
C PRO A 51 -3.00 13.77 17.43
N LEU A 52 -2.88 14.45 16.31
CA LEU A 52 -1.75 15.29 15.97
C LEU A 52 -1.70 16.53 16.86
N THR A 53 -0.53 16.84 17.40
CA THR A 53 -0.23 18.07 18.16
C THR A 53 0.99 18.76 17.59
N ASN A 54 1.18 20.07 17.87
CA ASN A 54 2.37 20.82 17.43
C ASN A 54 3.67 20.23 18.02
N GLU A 55 3.64 19.76 19.27
CA GLU A 55 4.78 19.13 19.91
C GLU A 55 5.16 17.82 19.19
N LEU A 56 4.15 17.01 18.84
CA LEU A 56 4.36 15.76 18.11
C LEU A 56 4.91 16.04 16.71
N LEU A 57 4.41 17.06 16.01
CA LEU A 57 4.92 17.47 14.69
C LEU A 57 6.40 17.85 14.75
N LEU A 58 6.81 18.63 15.76
CA LEU A 58 8.20 19.01 15.94
C LEU A 58 9.08 17.77 16.17
N GLY A 59 8.63 16.85 17.03
CA GLY A 59 9.33 15.59 17.27
C GLY A 59 9.46 14.72 16.03
N LEU A 60 8.39 14.61 15.22
CA LEU A 60 8.40 13.89 13.94
C LEU A 60 9.39 14.51 12.95
N SER A 61 9.38 15.85 12.80
CA SER A 61 10.29 16.55 11.91
C SER A 61 11.75 16.30 12.28
N GLN A 62 12.10 16.39 13.57
CA GLN A 62 13.45 16.11 14.07
C GLN A 62 13.86 14.65 13.84
N LYS A 63 12.96 13.69 14.10
CA LYS A 63 13.20 12.27 13.87
C LYS A 63 13.42 11.97 12.39
N MET A 64 12.61 12.53 11.51
CA MET A 64 12.74 12.36 10.06
C MET A 64 14.03 13.00 9.53
N ALA A 65 14.41 14.17 10.03
CA ALA A 65 15.65 14.85 9.63
C ALA A 65 16.91 14.09 10.09
N SER A 66 16.87 13.38 11.21
CA SER A 66 17.98 12.56 11.72
C SER A 66 18.04 11.15 11.15
N SER A 67 17.08 10.76 10.34
CA SER A 67 17.02 9.41 9.75
C SER A 67 17.99 9.29 8.56
N GLU A 68 18.70 8.15 8.48
CA GLU A 68 19.51 7.84 7.29
C GLU A 68 18.66 7.61 6.03
N GLN A 69 17.43 7.20 6.20
CA GLN A 69 16.47 6.95 5.10
C GLN A 69 15.49 8.12 5.00
N SER A 70 15.11 8.45 3.76
CA SER A 70 14.07 9.47 3.50
C SER A 70 12.71 8.96 3.95
N LEU A 71 12.33 9.29 5.17
CA LEU A 71 11.03 8.92 5.74
C LEU A 71 9.90 9.78 5.16
N VAL A 72 8.72 9.17 5.08
CA VAL A 72 7.47 9.84 4.72
C VAL A 72 6.49 9.70 5.87
N PHE A 73 5.85 10.81 6.23
CA PHE A 73 4.78 10.86 7.21
C PHE A 73 3.42 10.83 6.51
N PRO A 74 2.66 9.72 6.56
CA PRO A 74 1.28 9.68 6.11
C PRO A 74 0.36 10.31 7.16
N HIS A 75 -0.42 11.29 6.77
CA HIS A 75 -1.50 11.87 7.55
C HIS A 75 -2.84 11.36 6.98
N TRP A 76 -3.64 10.75 7.84
CA TRP A 76 -4.96 10.19 7.50
C TRP A 76 -6.02 11.27 7.68
N ASP A 77 -6.55 11.79 6.59
CA ASP A 77 -7.67 12.76 6.60
C ASP A 77 -8.99 11.97 6.51
N ILE A 78 -9.43 11.48 7.66
CA ILE A 78 -10.61 10.60 7.78
C ILE A 78 -11.90 11.43 7.74
N TYR A 79 -11.82 12.71 8.13
CA TYR A 79 -12.96 13.63 8.20
C TYR A 79 -12.65 14.95 7.46
N PRO A 80 -12.57 14.94 6.11
CA PRO A 80 -12.08 16.09 5.33
C PRO A 80 -12.92 17.37 5.48
N ASN A 81 -14.10 17.29 6.11
CA ASN A 81 -15.01 18.43 6.31
C ASN A 81 -15.02 18.97 7.74
N GLU A 82 -14.28 18.43 8.68
CA GLU A 82 -14.27 18.85 10.08
C GLU A 82 -13.30 20.00 10.41
N GLY A 83 -12.82 20.73 9.41
CA GLY A 83 -12.20 22.06 9.60
C GLY A 83 -10.86 22.10 10.31
N SER A 84 -10.18 21.00 10.53
CA SER A 84 -8.83 20.96 11.06
C SER A 84 -7.79 20.85 9.93
N GLU A 85 -7.64 21.88 9.09
CA GLU A 85 -6.35 22.10 8.44
C GLU A 85 -5.34 22.44 9.55
N ILE A 86 -4.80 21.42 10.21
CA ILE A 86 -3.59 21.59 10.99
C ILE A 86 -2.54 21.99 9.96
N ALA A 87 -2.15 23.25 10.00
CA ALA A 87 -1.02 23.72 9.19
C ALA A 87 0.19 22.87 9.61
N LEU A 88 0.59 21.93 8.75
CA LEU A 88 1.77 21.10 8.98
C LEU A 88 3.02 21.97 8.71
N GLU A 89 3.21 22.99 9.58
CA GLU A 89 4.37 23.85 9.51
C GLU A 89 5.66 23.02 9.58
N GLY A 90 6.60 23.31 8.71
CA GLY A 90 7.83 22.50 8.59
C GLY A 90 7.72 21.26 7.71
N PHE A 91 6.57 21.01 7.08
CA PHE A 91 6.38 19.90 6.16
C PHE A 91 5.93 20.36 4.77
N THR A 92 6.27 19.55 3.77
CA THR A 92 5.79 19.69 2.39
C THR A 92 5.04 18.43 2.00
N GLN A 93 3.84 18.58 1.44
CA GLN A 93 3.08 17.45 0.90
C GLN A 93 3.77 16.94 -0.37
N LYS A 94 4.25 15.70 -0.32
CA LYS A 94 4.91 15.01 -1.43
C LYS A 94 3.90 14.39 -2.40
N SER A 95 2.84 13.80 -1.88
CA SER A 95 1.81 13.09 -2.65
C SER A 95 0.55 12.90 -1.80
N PHE A 96 -0.51 12.41 -2.45
CA PHE A 96 -1.69 11.91 -1.74
C PHE A 96 -2.20 10.62 -2.39
N GLN A 97 -3.00 9.88 -1.65
CA GLN A 97 -3.70 8.67 -2.08
C GLN A 97 -5.12 8.70 -1.50
N THR A 98 -6.03 7.99 -2.12
CA THR A 98 -7.39 7.80 -1.61
C THR A 98 -7.48 6.42 -0.99
N GLY A 99 -7.79 6.33 0.30
CA GLY A 99 -8.19 5.09 0.95
C GLY A 99 -9.56 4.70 0.43
N MET A 100 -9.68 3.47 -0.04
CA MET A 100 -10.91 2.96 -0.65
C MET A 100 -11.26 1.58 -0.12
N SER A 101 -12.57 1.29 -0.02
CA SER A 101 -13.06 -0.02 0.38
C SER A 101 -14.20 -0.51 -0.50
N LEU A 102 -14.41 -1.84 -0.47
CA LEU A 102 -15.46 -2.51 -1.21
C LEU A 102 -16.05 -3.66 -0.39
N PRO A 103 -17.35 -3.67 -0.08
CA PRO A 103 -18.03 -4.84 0.48
C PRO A 103 -18.06 -5.99 -0.54
N LEU A 104 -17.62 -7.18 -0.12
CA LEU A 104 -17.52 -8.36 -0.99
C LEU A 104 -18.80 -9.20 -0.95
N ASN A 105 -19.90 -8.67 -1.49
CA ASN A 105 -21.23 -9.27 -1.43
C ASN A 105 -21.59 -10.15 -2.64
N LYS A 106 -20.85 -10.05 -3.72
CA LYS A 106 -21.14 -10.76 -4.97
C LYS A 106 -19.86 -11.05 -5.75
N PRO A 107 -19.80 -12.16 -6.50
CA PRO A 107 -18.63 -12.47 -7.31
C PRO A 107 -18.47 -11.51 -8.49
N PHE A 108 -17.24 -11.35 -8.93
CA PHE A 108 -16.83 -10.66 -10.14
C PHE A 108 -16.73 -11.61 -11.32
N PRO A 109 -16.59 -11.11 -12.56
CA PRO A 109 -16.36 -11.97 -13.72
C PRO A 109 -15.20 -12.94 -13.46
N SER A 110 -15.42 -14.22 -13.70
CA SER A 110 -14.45 -15.30 -13.43
C SER A 110 -13.59 -15.65 -14.65
N SER A 111 -13.97 -15.20 -15.86
CA SER A 111 -13.16 -15.37 -17.05
C SER A 111 -11.95 -14.43 -16.99
N SER A 112 -10.76 -14.99 -16.87
CA SER A 112 -9.52 -14.23 -16.93
C SER A 112 -8.62 -14.79 -18.00
N SER A 113 -7.98 -13.90 -18.74
CA SER A 113 -6.92 -14.24 -19.69
C SER A 113 -5.54 -14.33 -19.01
N LEU A 114 -5.49 -13.93 -17.73
CA LEU A 114 -4.25 -13.88 -16.96
C LEU A 114 -3.99 -15.16 -16.17
N THR A 115 -2.72 -15.51 -16.06
CA THR A 115 -2.23 -16.50 -15.10
C THR A 115 -1.57 -15.75 -13.94
N ALA A 116 -2.05 -15.97 -12.72
CA ALA A 116 -1.45 -15.45 -11.49
C ALA A 116 -0.40 -16.45 -10.97
N LYS A 117 0.74 -15.95 -10.54
CA LYS A 117 1.81 -16.74 -9.92
C LYS A 117 2.28 -16.04 -8.65
N ARG A 118 2.08 -16.69 -7.51
CA ARG A 118 2.63 -16.21 -6.23
C ARG A 118 4.15 -16.39 -6.23
N VAL A 119 4.86 -15.43 -5.65
CA VAL A 119 6.31 -15.48 -5.42
C VAL A 119 6.62 -16.41 -4.26
N PHE A 120 7.43 -17.45 -4.51
CA PHE A 120 7.81 -18.45 -3.51
C PHE A 120 9.33 -18.72 -3.43
N ASN A 121 10.12 -18.11 -4.31
CA ASN A 121 11.56 -18.31 -4.33
C ASN A 121 12.31 -17.03 -4.71
N THR A 122 13.62 -17.07 -4.52
CA THR A 122 14.51 -15.92 -4.76
C THR A 122 14.47 -15.39 -6.18
N GLU A 123 14.37 -16.26 -7.19
CA GLU A 123 14.35 -15.83 -8.60
C GLU A 123 13.07 -15.07 -8.93
N GLU A 124 11.93 -15.53 -8.42
CA GLU A 124 10.65 -14.85 -8.56
C GLU A 124 10.62 -13.52 -7.78
N ALA A 125 11.23 -13.49 -6.59
CA ALA A 125 11.38 -12.27 -5.79
C ALA A 125 12.21 -11.21 -6.54
N LYS A 126 13.33 -11.59 -7.12
CA LYS A 126 14.16 -10.72 -7.96
C LYS A 126 13.39 -10.20 -9.18
N LEU A 127 12.64 -11.09 -9.85
CA LEU A 127 11.84 -10.72 -11.00
C LEU A 127 10.76 -9.69 -10.61
N TRP A 128 10.05 -9.93 -9.51
CA TRP A 128 9.03 -9.02 -9.00
C TRP A 128 9.64 -7.65 -8.66
N ALA A 129 10.76 -7.63 -7.92
CA ALA A 129 11.47 -6.39 -7.55
C ALA A 129 11.99 -5.63 -8.78
N ALA A 130 12.42 -6.30 -9.83
CA ALA A 130 12.87 -5.69 -11.08
C ALA A 130 11.72 -5.10 -11.93
N ILE A 131 10.52 -5.62 -11.79
CA ILE A 131 9.32 -5.17 -12.52
C ILE A 131 8.62 -4.01 -11.82
N TYR A 132 8.60 -4.00 -10.51
CA TYR A 132 7.87 -3.02 -9.72
C TYR A 132 8.23 -1.56 -10.07
N PRO A 133 9.51 -1.18 -10.21
CA PRO A 133 9.88 0.19 -10.62
C PRO A 133 9.36 0.60 -12.00
N LYS A 134 9.19 -0.34 -12.93
CA LYS A 134 8.62 -0.05 -14.25
C LYS A 134 7.14 0.31 -14.16
N CYS A 135 6.44 -0.22 -13.15
CA CYS A 135 5.03 0.08 -12.92
C CYS A 135 4.83 1.41 -12.16
N PHE A 136 5.67 1.68 -11.16
CA PHE A 136 5.43 2.72 -10.15
C PHE A 136 6.51 3.81 -10.08
N GLY A 137 7.70 3.62 -10.66
CA GLY A 137 8.79 4.60 -10.67
C GLY A 137 9.61 4.68 -9.37
N TYR A 138 9.42 3.75 -8.43
CA TYR A 138 10.23 3.64 -7.21
C TYR A 138 10.55 2.18 -6.89
N VAL A 139 11.58 1.94 -6.07
CA VAL A 139 12.15 0.63 -5.83
C VAL A 139 11.61 0.01 -4.53
N ILE A 140 11.17 -1.26 -4.63
CA ILE A 140 11.04 -2.17 -3.48
C ILE A 140 12.19 -3.16 -3.61
N GLY A 141 13.09 -3.18 -2.61
CA GLY A 141 14.28 -4.03 -2.63
C GLY A 141 13.91 -5.52 -2.63
N GLU A 142 14.66 -6.34 -3.40
CA GLU A 142 14.43 -7.78 -3.49
C GLU A 142 14.52 -8.50 -2.14
N GLU A 143 15.36 -7.98 -1.24
CA GLU A 143 15.55 -8.52 0.11
C GLU A 143 14.24 -8.51 0.90
N ILE A 144 13.39 -7.49 0.71
CA ILE A 144 12.06 -7.43 1.33
C ILE A 144 11.25 -8.68 0.95
N LEU A 145 11.18 -8.99 -0.35
CA LEU A 145 10.40 -10.14 -0.82
C LEU A 145 10.99 -11.46 -0.33
N ILE A 146 12.31 -11.60 -0.42
CA ILE A 146 13.02 -12.82 -0.01
C ILE A 146 12.74 -13.15 1.47
N GLN A 147 12.75 -12.14 2.34
CA GLN A 147 12.54 -12.32 3.78
C GLN A 147 11.05 -12.42 4.18
N THR A 148 10.13 -11.86 3.36
CA THR A 148 8.73 -11.77 3.76
C THR A 148 7.75 -12.56 2.89
N MET A 149 8.20 -13.20 1.80
CA MET A 149 7.30 -13.91 0.86
C MET A 149 6.51 -15.09 1.46
N ASN A 150 6.93 -15.59 2.62
CA ASN A 150 6.18 -16.60 3.36
C ASN A 150 5.00 -16.02 4.14
N GLU A 151 5.03 -14.73 4.50
CA GLU A 151 4.01 -14.03 5.30
C GLU A 151 3.22 -13.01 4.49
N ILE A 152 3.84 -12.43 3.46
CA ILE A 152 3.24 -11.47 2.56
C ILE A 152 3.15 -12.10 1.18
N GLU A 153 1.99 -12.03 0.58
CA GLU A 153 1.79 -12.61 -0.74
C GLU A 153 2.06 -11.59 -1.83
N TYR A 154 3.15 -11.79 -2.55
CA TYR A 154 3.51 -11.05 -3.76
C TYR A 154 3.12 -11.86 -4.98
N ASN A 155 2.45 -11.26 -5.95
CA ASN A 155 1.96 -11.93 -7.14
C ASN A 155 2.53 -11.32 -8.42
N LEU A 156 2.89 -12.19 -9.37
CA LEU A 156 3.21 -11.88 -10.75
C LEU A 156 2.05 -12.33 -11.65
N PHE A 157 1.71 -11.54 -12.64
CA PHE A 157 0.63 -11.84 -13.58
C PHE A 157 1.16 -11.93 -15.01
N TYR A 158 0.70 -12.94 -15.73
CA TYR A 158 1.15 -13.26 -17.08
C TYR A 158 -0.02 -13.35 -18.05
N PHE A 159 0.19 -12.89 -19.29
CA PHE A 159 -0.70 -13.07 -20.42
C PHE A 159 0.07 -13.76 -21.54
N ASN A 160 -0.35 -14.97 -21.95
CA ASN A 160 0.32 -15.79 -22.97
C ASN A 160 1.83 -15.94 -22.71
N GLY A 161 2.21 -16.15 -21.46
CA GLY A 161 3.61 -16.29 -21.02
C GLY A 161 4.40 -14.99 -20.88
N ALA A 162 3.86 -13.85 -21.32
CA ALA A 162 4.48 -12.55 -21.14
C ALA A 162 4.08 -11.93 -19.80
N LEU A 163 5.02 -11.34 -19.07
CA LEU A 163 4.78 -10.69 -17.80
C LEU A 163 3.96 -9.40 -17.99
N VAL A 164 2.87 -9.28 -17.27
CA VAL A 164 1.90 -8.18 -17.35
C VAL A 164 2.08 -7.19 -16.20
N GLY A 165 2.27 -7.69 -14.98
CA GLY A 165 2.32 -6.80 -13.82
C GLY A 165 2.43 -7.53 -12.49
N THR A 166 2.21 -6.77 -11.43
CA THR A 166 2.39 -7.19 -10.03
C THR A 166 1.16 -6.88 -9.19
N ALA A 167 1.02 -7.55 -8.05
CA ALA A 167 0.20 -7.12 -6.93
C ALA A 167 0.74 -7.70 -5.62
N ILE A 168 0.35 -7.09 -4.49
CA ILE A 168 0.49 -7.61 -3.14
C ILE A 168 -0.92 -7.91 -2.63
N TYR A 169 -1.14 -9.13 -2.15
CA TYR A 169 -2.37 -9.54 -1.48
C TYR A 169 -2.07 -9.79 -0.01
N HIS A 170 -2.68 -8.99 0.87
CA HIS A 170 -2.41 -8.98 2.30
C HIS A 170 -3.72 -9.10 3.10
N PRO A 171 -4.28 -10.31 3.19
CA PRO A 171 -5.55 -10.53 3.86
C PRO A 171 -5.40 -10.68 5.37
N ASN A 172 -6.48 -10.36 6.08
CA ASN A 172 -6.78 -10.82 7.43
C ASN A 172 -8.26 -11.26 7.48
N GLU A 173 -8.79 -11.57 8.65
CA GLU A 173 -10.17 -12.06 8.81
C GLU A 173 -11.24 -11.03 8.39
N GLN A 174 -10.92 -9.74 8.38
CA GLN A 174 -11.88 -8.64 8.18
C GLN A 174 -11.71 -7.95 6.82
N VAL A 175 -10.48 -7.84 6.32
CA VAL A 175 -10.20 -7.16 5.06
C VAL A 175 -9.15 -7.87 4.22
N ALA A 176 -9.33 -7.86 2.92
CA ALA A 176 -8.31 -8.20 1.95
C ALA A 176 -7.63 -6.92 1.46
N GLY A 177 -6.46 -6.60 2.00
CA GLY A 177 -5.64 -5.50 1.49
C GLY A 177 -5.04 -5.85 0.14
N ILE A 178 -5.32 -5.03 -0.88
CA ILE A 178 -4.79 -5.19 -2.23
C ILE A 178 -3.89 -4.01 -2.53
N HIS A 179 -2.58 -4.25 -2.62
CA HIS A 179 -1.60 -3.20 -2.79
C HIS A 179 -0.73 -3.46 -4.02
N GLY A 180 -0.05 -2.42 -4.54
CA GLY A 180 0.93 -2.57 -5.59
C GLY A 180 0.41 -3.23 -6.87
N VAL A 181 -0.85 -2.98 -7.24
CA VAL A 181 -1.43 -3.42 -8.51
C VAL A 181 -0.84 -2.56 -9.62
N GLY A 182 0.15 -3.09 -10.30
CA GLY A 182 0.91 -2.38 -11.32
C GLY A 182 0.94 -3.13 -12.64
N ILE A 183 0.82 -2.40 -13.74
CA ILE A 183 0.93 -2.95 -15.11
C ILE A 183 2.16 -2.37 -15.78
N VAL A 184 2.99 -3.23 -16.34
CA VAL A 184 4.16 -2.79 -17.11
C VAL A 184 3.73 -1.91 -18.29
N PRO A 185 4.49 -0.87 -18.65
CA PRO A 185 4.08 0.12 -19.66
C PRO A 185 3.56 -0.48 -20.94
N GLU A 186 4.20 -1.54 -21.45
CA GLU A 186 3.90 -2.20 -22.73
C GLU A 186 2.57 -2.96 -22.72
N MET A 187 2.03 -3.25 -21.52
CA MET A 187 0.78 -4.02 -21.33
C MET A 187 -0.39 -3.16 -20.85
N ARG A 188 -0.20 -1.85 -20.69
CA ARG A 188 -1.26 -0.92 -20.25
C ARG A 188 -2.37 -0.78 -21.28
N ARG A 189 -3.53 -0.26 -20.82
CA ARG A 189 -4.73 0.04 -21.65
C ARG A 189 -5.36 -1.20 -22.33
N ARG A 190 -5.17 -2.38 -21.75
CA ARG A 190 -5.69 -3.66 -22.24
C ARG A 190 -6.65 -4.34 -21.27
N GLY A 191 -7.11 -3.63 -20.24
CA GLY A 191 -8.02 -4.17 -19.22
C GLY A 191 -7.35 -5.02 -18.12
N PHE A 192 -6.04 -5.30 -18.20
CA PHE A 192 -5.37 -6.24 -17.28
C PHE A 192 -5.40 -5.84 -15.80
N ALA A 193 -5.39 -4.54 -15.48
CA ALA A 193 -5.52 -4.12 -14.08
C ALA A 193 -6.86 -4.52 -13.48
N GLU A 194 -7.93 -4.45 -14.26
CA GLU A 194 -9.29 -4.87 -13.88
C GLU A 194 -9.37 -6.40 -13.73
N GLU A 195 -8.76 -7.16 -14.66
CA GLU A 195 -8.67 -8.62 -14.54
C GLU A 195 -7.89 -9.08 -13.31
N ILE A 196 -6.77 -8.41 -12.97
CA ILE A 196 -6.02 -8.66 -11.73
C ILE A 196 -6.92 -8.45 -10.52
N MET A 197 -7.67 -7.35 -10.49
CA MET A 197 -8.60 -7.08 -9.39
C MET A 197 -9.69 -8.14 -9.31
N TYR A 198 -10.29 -8.58 -10.42
CA TYR A 198 -11.28 -9.65 -10.40
C TYR A 198 -10.74 -10.95 -9.79
N LEU A 199 -9.51 -11.34 -10.14
CA LEU A 199 -8.87 -12.52 -9.58
C LEU A 199 -8.70 -12.41 -8.06
N LEU A 200 -8.18 -11.28 -7.57
CA LEU A 200 -7.92 -11.07 -6.14
C LEU A 200 -9.22 -10.89 -5.34
N LEU A 201 -10.22 -10.18 -5.88
CA LEU A 201 -11.52 -9.98 -5.23
C LEU A 201 -12.31 -11.30 -5.14
N ASN A 202 -12.35 -12.09 -6.21
CA ASN A 202 -13.00 -13.40 -6.17
C ASN A 202 -12.32 -14.36 -5.20
N ARG A 203 -11.00 -14.27 -5.05
CA ARG A 203 -10.26 -15.03 -4.06
C ARG A 203 -10.65 -14.60 -2.64
N ALA A 204 -10.70 -13.30 -2.35
CA ALA A 204 -11.13 -12.80 -1.04
C ALA A 204 -12.56 -13.26 -0.68
N ILE A 205 -13.47 -13.28 -1.68
CA ILE A 205 -14.83 -13.84 -1.52
C ILE A 205 -14.78 -15.33 -1.17
N ALA A 206 -13.97 -16.11 -1.87
CA ALA A 206 -13.81 -17.53 -1.60
C ALA A 206 -13.21 -17.83 -0.21
N GLU A 207 -12.40 -16.90 0.31
CA GLU A 207 -11.82 -16.92 1.67
C GLU A 207 -12.82 -16.37 2.73
N ASN A 208 -14.04 -15.98 2.33
CA ASN A 208 -15.09 -15.38 3.18
C ASN A 208 -14.67 -14.05 3.85
N ILE A 209 -13.80 -13.29 3.23
CA ILE A 209 -13.40 -11.97 3.73
C ILE A 209 -14.49 -10.95 3.36
N PRO A 210 -14.99 -10.16 4.32
CA PRO A 210 -16.15 -9.29 4.07
C PRO A 210 -15.84 -8.04 3.25
N TYR A 211 -14.60 -7.53 3.28
CA TYR A 211 -14.21 -6.31 2.58
C TYR A 211 -12.88 -6.44 1.86
N ALA A 212 -12.74 -5.74 0.73
CA ALA A 212 -11.44 -5.44 0.14
C ALA A 212 -11.07 -3.97 0.41
N THR A 213 -9.78 -3.70 0.65
CA THR A 213 -9.26 -2.37 0.91
C THR A 213 -8.02 -2.08 0.06
N LEU A 214 -7.82 -0.80 -0.27
CA LEU A 214 -6.64 -0.34 -1.01
C LEU A 214 -6.39 1.16 -0.82
N GLN A 215 -5.24 1.64 -1.32
CA GLN A 215 -4.87 3.05 -1.39
C GLN A 215 -4.61 3.42 -2.84
N ALA A 216 -5.59 4.07 -3.46
CA ALA A 216 -5.53 4.45 -4.86
C ALA A 216 -4.69 5.70 -5.09
N SER A 217 -3.81 5.67 -6.10
CA SER A 217 -3.27 6.89 -6.67
C SER A 217 -4.34 7.60 -7.50
N GLU A 218 -4.18 8.89 -7.74
CA GLU A 218 -5.10 9.67 -8.59
C GLU A 218 -5.30 9.03 -9.99
N LEU A 219 -4.22 8.51 -10.58
CA LEU A 219 -4.28 7.83 -11.89
C LEU A 219 -5.02 6.49 -11.84
N GLY A 220 -4.94 5.76 -10.73
CA GLY A 220 -5.56 4.45 -10.57
C GLY A 220 -7.00 4.49 -10.07
N LYS A 221 -7.43 5.56 -9.44
CA LYS A 221 -8.71 5.68 -8.73
C LYS A 221 -9.92 5.30 -9.59
N GLY A 222 -9.95 5.76 -10.84
CA GLY A 222 -11.06 5.49 -11.74
C GLY A 222 -11.31 4.01 -12.05
N ILE A 223 -10.30 3.14 -11.97
CA ILE A 223 -10.48 1.68 -12.11
C ILE A 223 -11.26 1.14 -10.92
N TYR A 224 -10.88 1.52 -9.71
CA TYR A 224 -11.48 1.03 -8.48
C TYR A 224 -12.91 1.53 -8.29
N GLN A 225 -13.20 2.78 -8.68
CA GLN A 225 -14.58 3.31 -8.71
C GLN A 225 -15.49 2.48 -9.64
N ARG A 226 -15.02 2.08 -10.84
CA ARG A 226 -15.80 1.21 -11.74
C ARG A 226 -16.03 -0.18 -11.18
N LEU A 227 -15.13 -0.68 -10.34
CA LEU A 227 -15.28 -1.94 -9.62
C LEU A 227 -16.27 -1.86 -8.45
N GLY A 228 -16.66 -0.64 -8.06
CA GLY A 228 -17.61 -0.37 -6.98
C GLY A 228 -16.97 0.00 -5.64
N PHE A 229 -15.66 0.26 -5.60
CA PHE A 229 -15.02 0.80 -4.40
C PHE A 229 -15.51 2.20 -4.10
N THR A 230 -15.75 2.47 -2.81
CA THR A 230 -16.04 3.80 -2.27
C THR A 230 -14.76 4.51 -1.87
N GLU A 231 -14.77 5.84 -1.96
CA GLU A 231 -13.70 6.69 -1.43
C GLU A 231 -14.03 6.98 0.03
N ASP A 232 -13.15 6.60 0.93
CA ASP A 232 -13.44 6.63 2.37
C ASP A 232 -12.66 7.74 3.08
N PHE A 233 -11.38 7.95 2.72
CA PHE A 233 -10.51 8.98 3.32
C PHE A 233 -9.36 9.34 2.39
N ILE A 234 -8.66 10.42 2.71
CA ILE A 234 -7.45 10.85 1.99
C ILE A 234 -6.21 10.60 2.85
N ILE A 235 -5.16 10.07 2.23
CA ILE A 235 -3.83 9.94 2.82
C ILE A 235 -2.96 11.02 2.21
N LYS A 236 -2.58 12.02 3.00
CA LYS A 236 -1.61 13.06 2.60
C LYS A 236 -0.22 12.64 3.06
N ASN A 237 0.69 12.42 2.14
CA ASN A 237 2.07 12.01 2.44
C ASN A 237 2.97 13.23 2.53
N TYR A 238 3.62 13.42 3.67
CA TYR A 238 4.46 14.57 3.95
C TYR A 238 5.94 14.20 4.10
N VAL A 239 6.80 15.13 3.77
CA VAL A 239 8.24 15.11 4.04
C VAL A 239 8.64 16.39 4.75
N PRO A 240 9.71 16.41 5.57
CA PRO A 240 10.21 17.65 6.17
C PRO A 240 10.56 18.68 5.09
N LYS A 241 10.27 19.94 5.40
CA LYS A 241 10.72 21.06 4.60
C LYS A 241 12.16 21.35 5.02
N PHE A 242 13.11 21.10 4.14
CA PHE A 242 14.49 21.50 4.37
C PHE A 242 14.63 22.95 3.90
N ASP A 243 15.10 23.83 4.79
CA ASP A 243 15.49 25.21 4.47
C ASP A 243 16.81 25.23 3.68
#